data_151168705a8d8962a050069ed4da75e4
#
_entry.id   151168705a8d8962a050069ed4da75e4
#
_cell.length_a   1.000
_cell.length_b   1.000
_cell.length_c   1.000
_cell.angle_alpha   90.00
_cell.angle_beta   90.00
_cell.angle_gamma   90.00
#
_symmetry.space_group_name_H-M   'P 1'
#
loop_
_entity.id
_entity.type
_entity.pdbx_description
1 polymer ?
#
loop_
_entity_poly.entity_id
_entity_poly.type
_entity_poly.pdbx_seq_one_letter_code
_entity_poly.pdbx_strand_id
1 'polypeptide(L)'
;MQKQERLARLLEKANSLPLVPGVYIMKNTSGKVIYVGKSRKLKNRVSQYFQNGEKNVKTARMVSCVDNFDYIVCRTEMEALSLENNLIKRYTPKYNIRLKDAKSYPYI
;
A
#
# COMPACT_ATOMS: atom_id res chain seq x y z
N MET A 1 11.13 15.97 11.95
CA MET A 1 10.04 16.26 12.78
C MET A 1 8.76 15.83 12.21
N GLN A 2 8.21 16.61 11.29
CA GLN A 2 6.93 16.23 10.71
C GLN A 2 6.99 14.87 10.05
N LYS A 3 8.11 14.56 9.42
CA LYS A 3 8.27 13.28 8.76
C LYS A 3 8.19 12.14 9.75
N GLN A 4 8.85 12.28 10.90
CA GLN A 4 8.84 11.23 11.90
C GLN A 4 7.47 11.09 12.54
N GLU A 5 6.82 12.22 12.78
CA GLU A 5 5.46 12.18 13.33
C GLU A 5 4.49 11.50 12.37
N ARG A 6 4.65 11.79 11.08
CA ARG A 6 3.80 11.17 10.08
C ARG A 6 4.00 9.67 10.04
N LEU A 7 5.25 9.24 10.04
CA LEU A 7 5.54 7.80 10.01
C LEU A 7 5.05 7.10 11.27
N ALA A 8 5.23 7.74 12.42
CA ALA A 8 4.75 7.15 13.67
C ALA A 8 3.23 7.01 13.67
N ARG A 9 2.53 8.01 13.16
CA ARG A 9 1.08 7.96 13.06
C ARG A 9 0.63 6.85 12.13
N LEU A 10 1.29 6.73 10.99
CA LEU A 10 0.95 5.70 10.02
C LEU A 10 1.25 4.31 10.56
N LEU A 11 2.37 4.16 11.25
CA LEU A 11 2.72 2.87 11.83
C LEU A 11 1.73 2.46 12.90
N GLU A 12 1.32 3.41 13.73
CA GLU A 12 0.34 3.12 14.77
C GLU A 12 -0.96 2.64 14.15
N LYS A 13 -1.43 3.32 13.11
CA LYS A 13 -2.63 2.90 12.40
C LYS A 13 -2.46 1.51 11.79
N ALA A 14 -1.30 1.26 11.19
CA ALA A 14 -1.03 -0.02 10.57
C ALA A 14 -1.03 -1.15 11.59
N ASN A 15 -0.49 -0.89 12.79
CA ASN A 15 -0.45 -1.90 13.84
C ASN A 15 -1.83 -2.22 14.41
N SER A 16 -2.82 -1.39 14.12
CA SER A 16 -4.19 -1.65 14.55
C SER A 16 -4.97 -2.49 13.53
N LEU A 17 -4.38 -2.80 12.39
CA LEU A 17 -5.06 -3.58 11.37
C LEU A 17 -5.19 -5.04 11.77
N PRO A 18 -6.23 -5.73 11.27
CA PRO A 18 -6.37 -7.15 11.56
C PRO A 18 -5.39 -8.00 10.78
N LEU A 19 -5.12 -9.20 11.31
CA LEU A 19 -4.22 -10.17 10.66
C LEU A 19 -5.04 -11.03 9.71
N VAL A 20 -5.65 -10.41 8.71
CA VAL A 20 -6.54 -11.10 7.78
C VAL A 20 -6.22 -10.64 6.36
N PRO A 21 -6.71 -11.37 5.36
CA PRO A 21 -6.51 -10.94 3.98
C PRO A 21 -7.25 -9.65 3.69
N GLY A 22 -6.68 -8.87 2.80
CA GLY A 22 -7.32 -7.64 2.40
C GLY A 22 -6.48 -6.83 1.43
N VAL A 23 -6.99 -5.65 1.14
CA VAL A 23 -6.35 -4.71 0.22
C VAL A 23 -6.10 -3.41 0.97
N TYR A 24 -4.94 -2.81 0.74
CA TYR A 24 -4.62 -1.52 1.32
C TYR A 24 -4.42 -0.50 0.20
N ILE A 25 -4.81 0.74 0.49
CA ILE A 25 -4.88 1.81 -0.50
C ILE A 25 -4.12 3.01 0.06
N MET A 26 -2.95 3.30 -0.52
CA MET A 26 -2.10 4.40 -0.05
C MET A 26 -2.48 5.69 -0.76
N LYS A 27 -2.56 6.77 0.01
CA LYS A 27 -2.95 8.08 -0.51
C LYS A 27 -1.94 9.14 -0.14
N ASN A 28 -1.78 10.13 -1.02
CA ASN A 28 -0.90 11.24 -0.75
C ASN A 28 -1.66 12.36 -0.02
N THR A 29 -0.97 13.51 0.19
CA THR A 29 -1.58 14.62 0.93
C THR A 29 -2.80 15.21 0.25
N SER A 30 -2.90 15.03 -1.06
CA SER A 30 -4.07 15.50 -1.82
C SER A 30 -5.22 14.51 -1.78
N GLY A 31 -5.04 13.37 -1.12
CA GLY A 31 -6.07 12.34 -1.09
C GLY A 31 -6.07 11.46 -2.32
N LYS A 32 -5.10 11.62 -3.19
CA LYS A 32 -5.02 10.82 -4.41
C LYS A 32 -4.42 9.46 -4.10
N VAL A 33 -5.02 8.42 -4.70
CA VAL A 33 -4.51 7.06 -4.55
C VAL A 33 -3.22 6.92 -5.34
N ILE A 34 -2.15 6.55 -4.64
CA ILE A 34 -0.84 6.42 -5.27
C ILE A 34 -0.34 4.98 -5.31
N TYR A 35 -0.95 4.09 -4.55
CA TYR A 35 -0.57 2.70 -4.57
C TYR A 35 -1.68 1.84 -3.97
N VAL A 36 -1.90 0.67 -4.55
CA VAL A 36 -2.86 -0.32 -4.06
C VAL A 36 -2.13 -1.65 -3.97
N GLY A 37 -2.28 -2.34 -2.85
CA GLY A 37 -1.66 -3.64 -2.68
C GLY A 37 -2.57 -4.58 -1.93
N LYS A 38 -2.24 -5.86 -1.99
CA LYS A 38 -2.98 -6.88 -1.26
C LYS A 38 -2.05 -7.59 -0.30
N SER A 39 -2.65 -8.25 0.70
CA SER A 39 -1.88 -8.99 1.67
C SER A 39 -2.73 -10.09 2.26
N ARG A 40 -2.08 -11.16 2.69
CA ARG A 40 -2.74 -12.20 3.48
C ARG A 40 -2.98 -11.74 4.90
N LYS A 41 -2.10 -10.89 5.41
CA LYS A 41 -2.18 -10.36 6.77
C LYS A 41 -1.91 -8.88 6.70
N LEU A 42 -2.98 -8.11 6.65
CA LEU A 42 -2.88 -6.67 6.46
C LEU A 42 -1.92 -6.00 7.44
N LYS A 43 -2.05 -6.34 8.72
CA LYS A 43 -1.22 -5.72 9.74
C LYS A 43 0.27 -5.89 9.43
N ASN A 44 0.68 -7.12 9.12
CA ASN A 44 2.09 -7.39 8.90
C ASN A 44 2.63 -6.64 7.69
N ARG A 45 1.87 -6.67 6.60
CA ARG A 45 2.34 -6.06 5.37
C ARG A 45 2.38 -4.55 5.45
N VAL A 46 1.29 -3.96 5.94
CA VAL A 46 1.19 -2.51 5.94
C VAL A 46 2.15 -1.90 6.96
N SER A 47 2.29 -2.54 8.13
CA SER A 47 3.20 -2.00 9.12
C SER A 47 4.65 -2.02 8.63
N GLN A 48 5.03 -2.98 7.80
CA GLN A 48 6.38 -3.03 7.28
C GLN A 48 6.76 -1.79 6.47
N TYR A 49 5.79 -1.20 5.79
CA TYR A 49 6.07 0.00 5.01
C TYR A 49 6.50 1.17 5.89
N PHE A 50 6.02 1.22 7.12
CA PHE A 50 6.26 2.38 7.98
C PHE A 50 7.25 2.10 9.09
N GLN A 51 7.83 0.92 9.13
CA GLN A 51 8.87 0.60 10.09
C GLN A 51 10.22 1.11 9.59
N ASN A 52 11.11 1.38 10.54
CA ASN A 52 12.48 1.70 10.19
C ASN A 52 13.13 0.44 9.63
N GLY A 53 13.78 0.56 8.50
CA GLY A 53 14.43 -0.57 7.90
C GLY A 53 14.72 -0.28 6.45
N GLU A 54 15.51 -1.15 5.87
CA GLU A 54 15.89 -0.95 4.48
C GLU A 54 14.72 -1.27 3.56
N LYS A 55 14.51 -0.39 2.61
CA LYS A 55 13.54 -0.58 1.55
C LYS A 55 14.25 -0.27 0.25
N ASN A 56 13.78 -0.88 -0.85
CA ASN A 56 14.37 -0.50 -2.10
C ASN A 56 13.98 0.96 -2.41
N VAL A 57 14.70 1.57 -3.34
CA VAL A 57 14.56 2.99 -3.62
C VAL A 57 13.13 3.35 -4.00
N LYS A 58 12.51 2.54 -4.83
CA LYS A 58 11.16 2.83 -5.30
C LYS A 58 10.15 2.77 -4.17
N THR A 59 10.27 1.77 -3.32
CA THR A 59 9.36 1.63 -2.18
C THR A 59 9.57 2.76 -1.18
N ALA A 60 10.81 3.11 -0.91
CA ALA A 60 11.10 4.20 0.02
C ALA A 60 10.52 5.52 -0.50
N ARG A 61 10.61 5.74 -1.80
CA ARG A 61 10.06 6.95 -2.40
C ARG A 61 8.55 6.98 -2.29
N MET A 62 7.91 5.84 -2.53
CA MET A 62 6.46 5.74 -2.40
C MET A 62 6.03 6.04 -0.95
N VAL A 63 6.71 5.42 0.02
CA VAL A 63 6.39 5.62 1.42
C VAL A 63 6.53 7.08 1.83
N SER A 64 7.53 7.77 1.27
CA SER A 64 7.73 9.18 1.60
C SER A 64 6.58 10.06 1.12
N CYS A 65 5.78 9.57 0.18
CA CYS A 65 4.63 10.32 -0.34
C CYS A 65 3.33 9.97 0.34
N VAL A 66 3.30 8.92 1.15
CA VAL A 66 2.06 8.48 1.78
C VAL A 66 1.69 9.39 2.93
N ASP A 67 0.49 9.95 2.87
CA ASP A 67 -0.03 10.75 3.96
C ASP A 67 -1.01 9.95 4.80
N ASN A 68 -1.74 9.06 4.15
CA ASN A 68 -2.71 8.22 4.84
C ASN A 68 -2.98 6.99 4.00
N PHE A 69 -3.70 6.04 4.55
CA PHE A 69 -4.09 4.86 3.79
C PHE A 69 -5.44 4.35 4.28
N ASP A 70 -6.13 3.64 3.39
CA ASP A 70 -7.34 2.92 3.73
C ASP A 70 -7.10 1.44 3.52
N TYR A 71 -8.01 0.63 4.00
CA TYR A 71 -7.92 -0.80 3.79
C TYR A 71 -9.31 -1.41 3.70
N ILE A 72 -9.37 -2.56 3.04
CA ILE A 72 -10.62 -3.31 2.89
C ILE A 72 -10.32 -4.74 3.26
N VAL A 73 -11.04 -5.26 4.27
CA VAL A 73 -10.88 -6.63 4.70
C VAL A 73 -11.56 -7.57 3.70
N CYS A 74 -10.88 -8.62 3.33
CA CYS A 74 -11.41 -9.62 2.40
C CYS A 74 -11.51 -10.96 3.10
N ARG A 75 -12.34 -11.85 2.57
CA ARG A 75 -12.50 -13.18 3.15
C ARG A 75 -11.40 -14.12 2.73
N THR A 76 -10.92 -13.97 1.51
CA THR A 76 -9.92 -14.86 0.96
C THR A 76 -8.89 -14.06 0.19
N GLU A 77 -7.77 -14.73 -0.11
CA GLU A 77 -6.74 -14.12 -0.94
C GLU A 77 -7.23 -13.88 -2.35
N MET A 78 -8.09 -14.77 -2.85
CA MET A 78 -8.64 -14.62 -4.19
C MET A 78 -9.50 -13.35 -4.28
N GLU A 79 -10.30 -13.12 -3.26
CA GLU A 79 -11.12 -11.92 -3.21
C GLU A 79 -10.23 -10.67 -3.17
N ALA A 80 -9.15 -10.72 -2.39
CA ALA A 80 -8.22 -9.61 -2.30
C ALA A 80 -7.55 -9.35 -3.65
N LEU A 81 -7.19 -10.42 -4.35
CA LEU A 81 -6.56 -10.27 -5.67
C LEU A 81 -7.50 -9.61 -6.66
N SER A 82 -8.75 -10.06 -6.67
CA SER A 82 -9.74 -9.52 -7.58
C SER A 82 -9.98 -8.04 -7.29
N LEU A 83 -10.11 -7.71 -6.01
CA LEU A 83 -10.33 -6.32 -5.62
C LEU A 83 -9.13 -5.45 -5.94
N GLU A 84 -7.92 -5.96 -5.67
CA GLU A 84 -6.71 -5.22 -6.00
C GLU A 84 -6.67 -4.88 -7.49
N ASN A 85 -6.95 -5.87 -8.34
CA ASN A 85 -6.93 -5.65 -9.77
C ASN A 85 -7.95 -4.59 -10.20
N ASN A 86 -9.15 -4.65 -9.63
CA ASN A 86 -10.19 -3.70 -9.96
C ASN A 86 -9.80 -2.28 -9.54
N LEU A 87 -9.22 -2.15 -8.36
CA LEU A 87 -8.82 -0.83 -7.86
C LEU A 87 -7.65 -0.26 -8.66
N ILE A 88 -6.71 -1.11 -9.05
CA ILE A 88 -5.59 -0.66 -9.87
C ILE A 88 -6.09 -0.15 -11.21
N LYS A 89 -7.05 -0.85 -11.81
CA LYS A 89 -7.61 -0.40 -13.08
C LYS A 89 -8.37 0.90 -12.91
N ARG A 90 -9.08 1.05 -11.80
CA ARG A 90 -9.89 2.23 -11.56
C ARG A 90 -9.04 3.46 -11.29
N TYR A 91 -8.04 3.33 -10.45
CA TYR A 91 -7.25 4.48 -10.02
C TYR A 91 -5.95 4.67 -10.78
N THR A 92 -5.49 3.65 -11.49
CA THR A 92 -4.20 3.66 -12.18
C THR A 92 -3.13 4.34 -11.32
N PRO A 93 -2.88 3.80 -10.10
CA PRO A 93 -2.02 4.50 -9.17
C PRO A 93 -0.58 4.58 -9.69
N LYS A 94 0.02 5.73 -9.48
CA LYS A 94 1.35 6.02 -10.00
C LYS A 94 2.39 4.96 -9.62
N TYR A 95 2.39 4.55 -8.37
CA TYR A 95 3.43 3.65 -7.91
C TYR A 95 3.15 2.19 -8.23
N ASN A 96 1.92 1.83 -8.53
CA ASN A 96 1.67 0.49 -9.04
C ASN A 96 2.31 0.33 -10.41
N ILE A 97 2.16 1.32 -11.24
CA ILE A 97 2.76 1.29 -12.56
C ILE A 97 4.28 1.30 -12.46
N ARG A 98 4.83 2.20 -11.65
CA ARG A 98 6.28 2.33 -11.55
C ARG A 98 6.94 1.12 -10.90
N LEU A 99 6.34 0.57 -9.85
CA LEU A 99 6.94 -0.55 -9.15
C LEU A 99 6.90 -1.82 -9.98
N LYS A 100 5.92 -1.94 -10.85
CA LYS A 100 5.76 -3.14 -11.68
C LYS A 100 6.36 -2.99 -13.06
N ASP A 101 6.79 -1.82 -13.41
CA ASP A 101 7.26 -1.52 -14.75
C ASP A 101 8.45 -2.38 -15.16
N ALA A 102 9.35 -2.61 -14.25
CA ALA A 102 10.56 -3.36 -14.56
C ALA A 102 10.28 -4.79 -14.94
N LYS A 103 9.09 -5.27 -14.70
CA LYS A 103 8.77 -6.66 -14.95
C LYS A 103 8.05 -6.93 -16.25
N SER A 104 7.72 -5.92 -16.96
CA SER A 104 7.07 -6.01 -18.26
C SER A 104 5.92 -7.01 -18.26
N TYR A 105 4.75 -6.53 -18.00
CA TYR A 105 3.56 -7.36 -17.93
C TYR A 105 3.05 -7.64 -19.31
N PRO A 106 2.84 -8.91 -19.65
CA PRO A 106 2.46 -9.28 -21.00
C PRO A 106 1.06 -8.83 -21.37
N TYR A 107 0.22 -8.62 -20.39
CA TYR A 107 -1.11 -8.33 -20.75
C TYR A 107 -1.45 -6.89 -20.75
N ILE A 108 -0.60 -6.09 -20.59
CA ILE A 108 -0.92 -4.72 -20.56
C ILE A 108 -1.60 -4.20 -21.80
#